data_9bcc514e84aa40c580d7049cf7b3ff80
#
_entry.id   9bcc514e84aa40c580d7049cf7b3ff80
#
_cell.length_a   1.000
_cell.length_b   1.000
_cell.length_c   1.000
_cell.angle_alpha   90.00
_cell.angle_beta   90.00
_cell.angle_gamma   90.00
#
_symmetry.space_group_name_H-M   'P 1'
#
loop_
_entity.id
_entity.type
_entity.pdbx_description
1 polymer ?
#
loop_
_entity_poly.entity_id
_entity_poly.type
_entity_poly.pdbx_seq_one_letter_code
_entity_poly.pdbx_strand_id
1 'polypeptide(L)'
;PPLSLSQLVLDSSLSVGDRVVDPAIARLHSFASTMPTIERTDSSFRLSQLSQSSETEEEGEEDEETINSSYFLTAKCQMETLFRRCQECGEMIDSISMEWKQTASALSVTYQCSGCKCHFRWDSQPKKGAGKSQVYELNQSLPIAAFVTGTPIPRLIDMCDLLSVAIPRERSMRDTIRHYASPAIDRVYEEWERDARSLCKDAAPAEGIVVALDGQFDSPGHCATNCKVTAFDAALKIVVGAVTLCVSDPGIEGKSCRMESFGAEQVLEQLIDAGINVKTRVTDSNAMVDKRVRENPKLAHIESMRDFWHVQKPLRREWSTNMKLASCPTLSVWFKSFVNHLYFVNARFPKREDRPLALEHVRSFVHHCTGRHEWSNVDLYKV
;
A
#
# COMPACT_ATOMS: atom_id res chain seq x y z
N PRO A 1 -11.22 -9.43 14.99
CA PRO A 1 -10.56 -8.51 14.09
C PRO A 1 -11.44 -8.28 12.86
N PRO A 2 -11.64 -7.05 12.43
CA PRO A 2 -12.44 -6.80 11.25
C PRO A 2 -11.66 -7.29 10.03
N LEU A 3 -12.29 -8.11 9.20
CA LEU A 3 -11.76 -8.55 7.92
C LEU A 3 -11.60 -7.34 7.00
N SER A 4 -10.46 -7.24 6.32
CA SER A 4 -10.19 -6.19 5.34
C SER A 4 -11.08 -6.37 4.08
N LEU A 5 -11.28 -5.31 3.29
CA LEU A 5 -12.03 -5.33 2.03
C LEU A 5 -11.57 -6.48 1.11
N SER A 6 -10.29 -6.83 1.12
CA SER A 6 -9.71 -7.96 0.41
C SER A 6 -10.21 -9.33 0.89
N GLN A 7 -10.59 -9.48 2.16
CA GLN A 7 -11.11 -10.73 2.71
C GLN A 7 -12.62 -10.90 2.46
N LEU A 8 -13.37 -9.81 2.36
CA LEU A 8 -14.80 -9.83 2.05
C LEU A 8 -15.11 -10.18 0.58
N VAL A 9 -14.20 -9.84 -0.33
CA VAL A 9 -14.28 -10.20 -1.75
C VAL A 9 -13.85 -11.67 -1.97
N LEU A 10 -13.06 -12.25 -1.05
CA LEU A 10 -12.58 -13.63 -1.15
C LEU A 10 -13.64 -14.69 -0.84
N ASP A 11 -14.69 -14.36 -0.06
CA ASP A 11 -15.73 -15.32 0.35
C ASP A 11 -16.95 -15.39 -0.58
N SER A 12 -17.02 -14.56 -1.62
CA SER A 12 -17.98 -14.77 -2.69
C SER A 12 -17.46 -15.86 -3.64
N SER A 13 -17.62 -17.12 -3.25
CA SER A 13 -17.36 -18.29 -4.09
C SER A 13 -18.34 -18.34 -5.27
N LEU A 14 -18.06 -17.55 -6.31
CA LEU A 14 -18.46 -17.91 -7.65
C LEU A 14 -17.46 -18.98 -8.11
N SER A 15 -17.92 -20.20 -8.29
CA SER A 15 -17.19 -21.28 -8.95
C SER A 15 -16.78 -20.81 -10.35
N VAL A 16 -15.58 -20.27 -10.45
CA VAL A 16 -14.91 -20.10 -11.74
C VAL A 16 -14.43 -21.49 -12.10
N GLY A 17 -15.11 -22.12 -13.07
CA GLY A 17 -14.61 -23.33 -13.68
C GLY A 17 -13.18 -23.17 -14.14
N ASP A 18 -12.42 -24.26 -14.13
CA ASP A 18 -11.00 -24.38 -14.49
C ASP A 18 -10.61 -23.50 -15.69
N ARG A 19 -10.32 -22.22 -15.43
CA ARG A 19 -9.64 -21.35 -16.36
C ARG A 19 -8.17 -21.38 -15.98
N VAL A 20 -7.36 -21.86 -16.90
CA VAL A 20 -5.90 -21.72 -16.91
C VAL A 20 -5.61 -20.24 -16.57
N VAL A 21 -4.99 -20.00 -15.43
CA VAL A 21 -4.62 -18.65 -15.00
C VAL A 21 -3.63 -18.12 -16.03
N ASP A 22 -4.00 -17.04 -16.72
CA ASP A 22 -3.12 -16.37 -17.69
C ASP A 22 -1.78 -16.04 -17.01
N PRO A 23 -0.64 -16.35 -17.62
CA PRO A 23 0.68 -16.02 -17.08
C PRO A 23 0.87 -14.54 -16.74
N ALA A 24 0.15 -13.62 -17.38
CA ALA A 24 0.13 -12.20 -17.04
C ALA A 24 -0.56 -11.94 -15.69
N ILE A 25 -1.68 -12.63 -15.41
CA ILE A 25 -2.38 -12.56 -14.11
C ILE A 25 -1.48 -13.11 -13.00
N ALA A 26 -0.79 -14.23 -13.25
CA ALA A 26 0.14 -14.82 -12.30
C ALA A 26 1.30 -13.87 -11.97
N ARG A 27 1.84 -13.13 -12.95
CA ARG A 27 2.88 -12.11 -12.74
C ARG A 27 2.37 -10.92 -11.93
N LEU A 28 1.17 -10.41 -12.22
CA LEU A 28 0.58 -9.29 -11.47
C LEU A 28 0.25 -9.70 -10.04
N HIS A 29 -0.26 -10.91 -9.81
CA HIS A 29 -0.48 -11.44 -8.45
C HIS A 29 0.84 -11.68 -7.70
N SER A 30 1.89 -12.16 -8.37
CA SER A 30 3.22 -12.31 -7.79
C SER A 30 3.79 -10.96 -7.37
N PHE A 31 3.63 -9.91 -8.18
CA PHE A 31 4.07 -8.56 -7.85
C PHE A 31 3.26 -7.95 -6.70
N ALA A 32 1.94 -8.15 -6.67
CA ALA A 32 1.07 -7.70 -5.59
C ALA A 32 1.31 -8.46 -4.27
N SER A 33 1.68 -9.73 -4.32
CA SER A 33 2.01 -10.53 -3.14
C SER A 33 3.42 -10.27 -2.61
N THR A 34 4.32 -9.66 -3.38
CA THR A 34 5.65 -9.23 -2.96
C THR A 34 5.66 -7.81 -2.35
N MET A 35 4.55 -7.05 -2.47
CA MET A 35 4.40 -5.82 -1.70
C MET A 35 4.09 -6.18 -0.24
N PRO A 36 4.91 -5.79 0.75
CA PRO A 36 4.64 -6.08 2.14
C PRO A 36 3.34 -5.39 2.56
N THR A 37 2.34 -6.20 2.89
CA THR A 37 1.13 -5.72 3.57
C THR A 37 1.57 -5.24 4.94
N ILE A 38 1.59 -3.92 5.15
CA ILE A 38 1.87 -3.34 6.46
C ILE A 38 0.62 -3.57 7.33
N GLU A 39 0.49 -4.76 7.89
CA GLU A 39 -0.37 -4.97 9.04
C GLU A 39 0.34 -4.36 10.26
N ARG A 40 -0.26 -3.32 10.82
CA ARG A 40 0.08 -2.85 12.16
C ARG A 40 -0.42 -3.88 13.16
N THR A 41 0.42 -4.87 13.44
CA THR A 41 0.32 -5.71 14.62
C THR A 41 1.58 -5.54 15.47
N ASP A 42 1.36 -5.37 16.78
CA ASP A 42 2.36 -5.21 17.83
C ASP A 42 3.57 -6.14 17.70
N SER A 43 4.72 -5.49 17.95
CA SER A 43 5.95 -6.05 18.54
C SER A 43 6.22 -7.54 18.31
N SER A 44 6.92 -7.89 17.26
CA SER A 44 8.01 -8.90 17.12
C SER A 44 8.20 -9.32 15.66
N PHE A 45 8.58 -8.39 14.79
CA PHE A 45 9.02 -8.78 13.45
C PHE A 45 10.50 -9.20 13.52
N ARG A 46 10.76 -10.51 13.51
CA ARG A 46 12.08 -11.05 13.25
C ARG A 46 12.30 -11.13 11.74
N LEU A 47 13.31 -10.42 11.25
CA LEU A 47 13.77 -10.41 9.85
C LEU A 47 14.31 -11.78 9.34
N SER A 48 14.18 -12.85 10.13
CA SER A 48 14.74 -14.17 9.85
C SER A 48 13.84 -15.15 9.07
N GLN A 49 12.70 -14.69 8.50
CA GLN A 49 11.76 -15.60 7.81
C GLN A 49 11.63 -15.40 6.29
N LEU A 50 12.59 -14.75 5.65
CA LEU A 50 12.59 -14.61 4.18
C LEU A 50 13.46 -15.66 3.44
N SER A 51 13.89 -16.70 4.13
CA SER A 51 14.59 -17.82 3.51
C SER A 51 14.12 -19.15 4.09
N GLN A 52 12.99 -19.66 3.64
CA GLN A 52 12.68 -21.09 3.78
C GLN A 52 12.06 -21.59 2.48
N SER A 53 12.91 -22.19 1.66
CA SER A 53 12.52 -23.17 0.67
C SER A 53 13.26 -24.48 1.01
N SER A 54 12.46 -25.53 1.26
CA SER A 54 12.80 -26.97 1.23
C SER A 54 13.90 -27.47 2.14
N GLU A 55 13.50 -27.98 3.30
CA GLU A 55 14.33 -28.87 4.12
C GLU A 55 14.38 -30.27 3.47
N THR A 56 15.59 -30.68 3.08
CA THR A 56 16.01 -32.07 3.07
C THR A 56 17.07 -32.20 4.15
N GLU A 57 16.82 -33.09 5.15
CA GLU A 57 17.73 -33.43 6.22
C GLU A 57 18.98 -34.09 5.61
N GLU A 58 20.14 -33.44 5.73
CA GLU A 58 21.46 -34.06 5.67
C GLU A 58 22.31 -33.59 6.84
N GLU A 59 22.99 -34.55 7.46
CA GLU A 59 23.77 -34.46 8.70
C GLU A 59 24.98 -33.53 8.56
N GLY A 60 25.16 -32.69 9.54
CA GLY A 60 26.35 -32.09 10.13
C GLY A 60 27.59 -31.85 9.29
N GLU A 61 27.71 -30.66 8.73
CA GLU A 61 28.97 -29.89 8.61
C GLU A 61 28.72 -28.53 9.25
N GLU A 62 29.60 -28.08 10.16
CA GLU A 62 29.56 -26.73 10.74
C GLU A 62 29.74 -25.73 9.59
N ASP A 63 28.63 -25.18 9.09
CA ASP A 63 28.63 -24.16 8.09
C ASP A 63 29.35 -22.91 8.63
N GLU A 64 30.53 -22.61 8.09
CA GLU A 64 31.15 -21.28 8.17
C GLU A 64 30.09 -20.28 7.71
N GLU A 65 29.51 -19.47 8.63
CA GLU A 65 28.53 -18.43 8.31
C GLU A 65 29.12 -17.51 7.23
N THR A 66 28.69 -17.71 6.01
CA THR A 66 29.11 -16.87 4.89
C THR A 66 28.57 -15.45 5.09
N ILE A 67 29.48 -14.47 5.19
CA ILE A 67 29.11 -13.06 5.34
C ILE A 67 28.46 -12.55 4.06
N ASN A 68 27.15 -12.39 4.07
CA ASN A 68 26.36 -11.95 2.90
C ASN A 68 26.08 -10.43 2.87
N SER A 69 26.38 -9.69 3.97
CA SER A 69 26.14 -8.26 4.06
C SER A 69 27.22 -7.46 3.33
N SER A 70 26.80 -6.47 2.51
CA SER A 70 27.72 -5.62 1.76
C SER A 70 28.26 -4.43 2.56
N TYR A 71 27.57 -4.04 3.67
CA TYR A 71 27.93 -2.88 4.49
C TYR A 71 27.92 -3.23 5.97
N PHE A 72 28.91 -2.68 6.68
CA PHE A 72 29.09 -2.87 8.13
C PHE A 72 29.27 -1.50 8.80
N LEU A 73 28.76 -1.35 10.02
CA LEU A 73 29.03 -0.23 10.89
C LEU A 73 30.32 -0.51 11.66
N THR A 74 31.31 0.34 11.51
CA THR A 74 32.62 0.22 12.16
C THR A 74 32.98 1.51 12.87
N ALA A 75 33.47 1.41 14.11
CA ALA A 75 33.94 2.56 14.85
C ALA A 75 35.25 3.11 14.21
N LYS A 76 35.37 4.47 14.16
CA LYS A 76 36.53 5.14 13.57
C LYS A 76 37.85 4.68 14.17
N CYS A 77 37.92 4.52 15.50
CA CYS A 77 39.10 4.04 16.20
C CYS A 77 39.60 2.66 15.76
N GLN A 78 38.66 1.78 15.38
CA GLN A 78 39.01 0.46 14.84
C GLN A 78 39.55 0.57 13.42
N MET A 79 39.01 1.47 12.60
CA MET A 79 39.50 1.72 11.25
C MET A 79 40.90 2.36 11.28
N GLU A 80 41.20 3.24 12.24
CA GLU A 80 42.51 3.85 12.41
C GLU A 80 43.59 2.78 12.60
N THR A 81 43.30 1.65 13.21
CA THR A 81 44.28 0.58 13.39
C THR A 81 44.70 -0.07 12.07
N LEU A 82 43.82 -0.10 11.05
CA LEU A 82 44.08 -0.68 9.73
C LEU A 82 45.08 0.14 8.94
N PHE A 83 45.18 1.46 9.19
CA PHE A 83 46.03 2.40 8.42
C PHE A 83 47.30 2.78 9.15
N ARG A 84 47.63 2.17 10.30
CA ARG A 84 48.86 2.43 11.03
C ARG A 84 50.14 2.04 10.29
N ARG A 85 50.01 1.17 9.27
CA ARG A 85 51.10 0.71 8.44
C ARG A 85 50.81 0.94 6.98
N CYS A 86 51.83 1.29 6.21
CA CYS A 86 51.73 1.40 4.76
C CYS A 86 51.34 0.03 4.17
N GLN A 87 50.33 0.03 3.33
CA GLN A 87 49.81 -1.19 2.70
C GLN A 87 50.80 -1.78 1.67
N GLU A 88 51.77 -0.97 1.19
CA GLU A 88 52.77 -1.39 0.20
C GLU A 88 54.08 -1.91 0.85
N CYS A 89 54.64 -1.16 1.82
CA CYS A 89 55.95 -1.48 2.37
C CYS A 89 55.98 -1.83 3.87
N GLY A 90 54.83 -1.74 4.57
CA GLY A 90 54.70 -2.05 5.99
C GLY A 90 55.25 -0.99 6.94
N GLU A 91 55.85 0.11 6.42
CA GLU A 91 56.35 1.20 7.24
C GLU A 91 55.27 1.83 8.11
N MET A 92 55.64 2.29 9.31
CA MET A 92 54.69 2.98 10.20
C MET A 92 54.30 4.31 9.59
N ILE A 93 52.97 4.57 9.51
CA ILE A 93 52.44 5.84 9.05
C ILE A 93 52.17 6.72 10.26
N ASP A 94 52.71 7.95 10.22
CA ASP A 94 52.38 8.96 11.22
C ASP A 94 50.92 9.38 11.08
N SER A 95 50.19 9.34 12.18
CA SER A 95 48.76 9.75 12.22
C SER A 95 48.56 11.22 11.76
N ILE A 96 49.55 12.08 11.95
CA ILE A 96 49.49 13.46 11.51
C ILE A 96 49.58 13.58 9.97
N SER A 97 50.20 12.61 9.29
CA SER A 97 50.32 12.59 7.83
C SER A 97 49.09 12.00 7.14
N MET A 98 48.12 11.49 7.89
CA MET A 98 46.86 10.95 7.36
C MET A 98 45.78 12.02 7.28
N GLU A 99 45.21 12.18 6.09
CA GLU A 99 44.05 13.03 5.90
C GLU A 99 42.76 12.13 5.91
N TRP A 100 41.86 12.45 6.83
CA TRP A 100 40.57 11.80 6.97
C TRP A 100 39.47 12.73 6.47
N LYS A 101 38.81 12.35 5.36
CA LYS A 101 37.73 13.14 4.77
C LYS A 101 36.41 12.41 4.84
N GLN A 102 35.45 12.98 5.55
CA GLN A 102 34.07 12.46 5.62
C GLN A 102 33.20 13.12 4.56
N THR A 103 32.45 12.30 3.82
CA THR A 103 31.45 12.75 2.84
C THR A 103 30.13 12.01 3.11
N ALA A 104 29.28 12.58 3.97
CA ALA A 104 28.08 11.96 4.50
C ALA A 104 28.40 10.60 5.16
N SER A 105 27.87 9.48 4.67
CA SER A 105 28.17 8.14 5.21
C SER A 105 29.51 7.57 4.78
N ALA A 106 30.19 8.21 3.83
CA ALA A 106 31.46 7.74 3.30
C ALA A 106 32.64 8.38 3.99
N LEU A 107 33.70 7.60 4.16
CA LEU A 107 34.99 8.03 4.70
C LEU A 107 36.07 7.76 3.67
N SER A 108 36.92 8.73 3.42
CA SER A 108 38.15 8.59 2.61
C SER A 108 39.38 8.80 3.49
N VAL A 109 40.38 7.96 3.30
CA VAL A 109 41.70 8.08 3.97
C VAL A 109 42.74 8.25 2.90
N THR A 110 43.57 9.28 3.03
CA THR A 110 44.72 9.51 2.15
C THR A 110 45.97 9.74 2.98
N TYR A 111 47.10 9.19 2.55
CA TYR A 111 48.42 9.45 3.13
C TYR A 111 49.54 9.30 2.09
N GLN A 112 50.68 9.87 2.37
CA GLN A 112 51.95 9.60 1.65
C GLN A 112 52.90 8.88 2.57
N CYS A 113 53.38 7.70 2.19
CA CYS A 113 54.33 6.94 2.97
C CYS A 113 55.72 7.60 2.95
N SER A 114 56.34 7.75 4.13
CA SER A 114 57.72 8.30 4.26
C SER A 114 58.78 7.34 3.73
N GLY A 115 58.56 6.02 3.82
CA GLY A 115 59.46 4.97 3.35
C GLY A 115 59.45 4.82 1.83
N CYS A 116 58.37 4.29 1.27
CA CYS A 116 58.29 4.00 -0.16
C CYS A 116 57.78 5.17 -1.02
N LYS A 117 57.40 6.31 -0.42
CA LYS A 117 56.87 7.51 -1.07
C LYS A 117 55.55 7.27 -1.85
N CYS A 118 54.88 6.13 -1.69
CA CYS A 118 53.60 5.88 -2.33
C CYS A 118 52.55 6.85 -1.80
N HIS A 119 51.65 7.26 -2.68
CA HIS A 119 50.39 7.91 -2.33
C HIS A 119 49.30 6.86 -2.24
N PHE A 120 48.69 6.75 -1.07
CA PHE A 120 47.63 5.81 -0.80
C PHE A 120 46.30 6.55 -0.67
N ARG A 121 45.25 5.97 -1.23
CA ARG A 121 43.90 6.42 -1.03
C ARG A 121 42.97 5.22 -0.87
N TRP A 122 42.15 5.30 0.14
CA TRP A 122 41.11 4.34 0.40
C TRP A 122 39.79 5.05 0.61
N ASP A 123 38.71 4.51 0.04
CA ASP A 123 37.35 4.98 0.23
C ASP A 123 36.51 3.84 0.86
N SER A 124 35.74 4.15 1.92
CA SER A 124 34.94 3.16 2.67
C SER A 124 33.77 2.56 1.89
N GLN A 125 33.48 3.10 0.72
CA GLN A 125 32.37 2.69 -0.13
C GLN A 125 32.75 2.85 -1.60
N PRO A 126 32.19 2.00 -2.49
CA PRO A 126 32.32 2.22 -3.92
C PRO A 126 31.60 3.49 -4.36
N LYS A 127 32.05 4.04 -5.48
CA LYS A 127 31.42 5.18 -6.14
C LYS A 127 30.68 4.71 -7.38
N LYS A 128 29.47 5.24 -7.59
CA LYS A 128 28.69 5.08 -8.83
C LYS A 128 28.71 6.36 -9.65
N GLY A 129 28.56 6.22 -10.98
CA GLY A 129 28.63 7.33 -11.92
C GLY A 129 30.00 7.54 -12.53
N ALA A 130 30.13 8.55 -13.39
CA ALA A 130 31.38 8.88 -14.11
C ALA A 130 31.79 10.33 -13.88
N GLY A 131 33.11 10.59 -13.88
CA GLY A 131 33.67 11.93 -13.80
C GLY A 131 33.23 12.67 -12.53
N LYS A 132 32.80 13.93 -12.71
CA LYS A 132 32.36 14.80 -11.60
C LYS A 132 31.04 14.41 -10.96
N SER A 133 30.29 13.51 -11.59
CA SER A 133 28.97 13.02 -11.12
C SER A 133 29.10 11.77 -10.24
N GLN A 134 30.30 11.37 -9.83
CA GLN A 134 30.49 10.23 -8.94
C GLN A 134 29.90 10.48 -7.55
N VAL A 135 29.08 9.55 -7.09
CA VAL A 135 28.43 9.55 -5.77
C VAL A 135 28.78 8.27 -5.05
N TYR A 136 29.05 8.33 -3.76
CA TYR A 136 29.19 7.13 -2.93
C TYR A 136 27.90 6.35 -2.86
N GLU A 137 27.97 5.04 -3.06
CA GLU A 137 26.81 4.19 -3.28
C GLU A 137 25.79 4.26 -2.13
N LEU A 138 26.25 4.15 -0.88
CA LEU A 138 25.37 4.19 0.28
C LEU A 138 24.70 5.57 0.46
N ASN A 139 25.37 6.65 0.08
CA ASN A 139 24.78 7.99 0.12
C ASN A 139 23.59 8.14 -0.83
N GLN A 140 23.51 7.32 -1.88
CA GLN A 140 22.40 7.29 -2.80
C GLN A 140 21.37 6.23 -2.41
N SER A 141 21.79 5.03 -2.01
CA SER A 141 20.88 3.91 -1.71
C SER A 141 20.13 4.07 -0.39
N LEU A 142 20.76 4.68 0.63
CA LEU A 142 20.14 4.88 1.94
C LEU A 142 18.82 5.69 1.88
N PRO A 143 18.78 6.89 1.26
CA PRO A 143 17.52 7.63 1.12
C PRO A 143 16.48 6.90 0.26
N ILE A 144 16.91 6.17 -0.76
CA ILE A 144 16.01 5.36 -1.59
C ILE A 144 15.40 4.23 -0.77
N ALA A 145 16.21 3.51 0.02
CA ALA A 145 15.73 2.46 0.91
C ALA A 145 14.75 3.01 1.96
N ALA A 146 15.06 4.16 2.58
CA ALA A 146 14.17 4.82 3.52
C ALA A 146 12.81 5.17 2.88
N PHE A 147 12.82 5.67 1.64
CA PHE A 147 11.62 6.01 0.90
C PHE A 147 10.77 4.78 0.56
N VAL A 148 11.38 3.73 0.03
CA VAL A 148 10.68 2.49 -0.36
C VAL A 148 10.09 1.75 0.85
N THR A 149 10.79 1.78 1.99
CA THR A 149 10.31 1.17 3.24
C THR A 149 9.34 2.05 4.03
N GLY A 150 9.07 3.29 3.56
CA GLY A 150 8.22 4.24 4.28
C GLY A 150 8.85 4.77 5.58
N THR A 151 10.18 4.65 5.75
CA THR A 151 10.90 5.17 6.91
C THR A 151 10.95 6.70 6.85
N PRO A 152 10.39 7.44 7.83
CA PRO A 152 10.43 8.89 7.83
C PRO A 152 11.88 9.40 7.94
N ILE A 153 12.32 10.22 6.97
CA ILE A 153 13.68 10.77 6.95
C ILE A 153 14.07 11.46 8.26
N PRO A 154 13.23 12.31 8.90
CA PRO A 154 13.59 12.92 10.18
C PRO A 154 13.92 11.89 11.27
N ARG A 155 13.13 10.83 11.37
CA ARG A 155 13.39 9.76 12.37
C ARG A 155 14.67 8.98 12.08
N LEU A 156 14.98 8.75 10.80
CA LEU A 156 16.24 8.12 10.41
C LEU A 156 17.43 9.02 10.82
N ILE A 157 17.32 10.32 10.62
CA ILE A 157 18.34 11.30 11.04
C ILE A 157 18.48 11.27 12.56
N ASP A 158 17.39 11.40 13.31
CA ASP A 158 17.42 11.39 14.78
C ASP A 158 18.09 10.11 15.32
N MET A 159 17.77 8.97 14.75
CA MET A 159 18.38 7.68 15.12
C MET A 159 19.89 7.67 14.85
N CYS A 160 20.31 8.13 13.67
CA CYS A 160 21.72 8.15 13.29
C CYS A 160 22.51 9.16 14.11
N ASP A 161 21.94 10.31 14.44
CA ASP A 161 22.56 11.33 15.30
C ASP A 161 22.77 10.79 16.72
N LEU A 162 21.79 10.10 17.30
CA LEU A 162 21.93 9.44 18.61
C LEU A 162 23.04 8.38 18.62
N LEU A 163 23.22 7.66 17.51
CA LEU A 163 24.27 6.66 17.34
C LEU A 163 25.59 7.25 16.88
N SER A 164 25.68 8.56 16.63
CA SER A 164 26.84 9.23 16.02
C SER A 164 27.23 8.59 14.66
N VAL A 165 26.25 8.11 13.90
CA VAL A 165 26.41 7.54 12.57
C VAL A 165 26.24 8.63 11.52
N ALA A 166 27.25 8.83 10.71
CA ALA A 166 27.21 9.85 9.66
C ALA A 166 26.34 9.38 8.48
N ILE A 167 25.41 10.25 8.05
CA ILE A 167 24.52 10.02 6.90
C ILE A 167 24.40 11.31 6.06
N PRO A 168 23.83 11.24 4.84
CA PRO A 168 23.54 12.44 4.07
C PRO A 168 22.57 13.38 4.79
N ARG A 169 22.73 14.68 4.55
CA ARG A 169 21.81 15.69 5.09
C ARG A 169 20.40 15.51 4.50
N GLU A 170 19.38 15.88 5.25
CA GLU A 170 17.97 15.76 4.86
C GLU A 170 17.69 16.29 3.45
N ARG A 171 18.16 17.49 3.13
CA ARG A 171 18.00 18.09 1.80
C ARG A 171 18.57 17.19 0.70
N SER A 172 19.79 16.67 0.89
CA SER A 172 20.42 15.77 -0.08
C SER A 172 19.66 14.46 -0.24
N MET A 173 19.11 13.92 0.85
CA MET A 173 18.26 12.72 0.80
C MET A 173 16.97 12.98 0.00
N ARG A 174 16.30 14.10 0.26
CA ARG A 174 15.08 14.50 -0.47
C ARG A 174 15.36 14.76 -1.95
N ASP A 175 16.49 15.38 -2.27
CA ASP A 175 16.91 15.60 -3.66
C ASP A 175 17.18 14.25 -4.36
N THR A 176 17.83 13.30 -3.67
CA THR A 176 18.06 11.95 -4.20
C THR A 176 16.75 11.24 -4.50
N ILE A 177 15.79 11.27 -3.58
CA ILE A 177 14.45 10.68 -3.78
C ILE A 177 13.76 11.32 -4.98
N ARG A 178 13.72 12.66 -5.03
CA ARG A 178 13.05 13.40 -6.10
C ARG A 178 13.63 13.10 -7.49
N HIS A 179 14.97 13.03 -7.61
CA HIS A 179 15.63 12.92 -8.91
C HIS A 179 15.85 11.48 -9.37
N TYR A 180 15.90 10.51 -8.46
CA TYR A 180 16.21 9.12 -8.80
C TYR A 180 15.08 8.14 -8.44
N ALA A 181 14.58 8.16 -7.20
CA ALA A 181 13.60 7.18 -6.76
C ALA A 181 12.21 7.44 -7.35
N SER A 182 11.68 8.65 -7.21
CA SER A 182 10.32 8.96 -7.69
C SER A 182 10.16 8.70 -9.19
N PRO A 183 11.03 9.20 -10.10
CA PRO A 183 10.87 8.94 -11.52
C PRO A 183 11.02 7.47 -11.90
N ALA A 184 11.78 6.68 -11.13
CA ALA A 184 11.91 5.24 -11.37
C ALA A 184 10.63 4.50 -10.97
N ILE A 185 10.05 4.87 -9.83
CA ILE A 185 8.78 4.30 -9.35
C ILE A 185 7.63 4.69 -10.29
N ASP A 186 7.58 5.95 -10.72
CA ASP A 186 6.55 6.42 -11.66
C ASP A 186 6.55 5.60 -12.95
N ARG A 187 7.73 5.33 -13.54
CA ARG A 187 7.84 4.48 -14.73
C ARG A 187 7.34 3.06 -14.51
N VAL A 188 7.74 2.43 -13.40
CA VAL A 188 7.29 1.07 -13.06
C VAL A 188 5.77 1.06 -12.84
N TYR A 189 5.24 2.11 -12.19
CA TYR A 189 3.81 2.24 -11.97
C TYR A 189 3.04 2.42 -13.29
N GLU A 190 3.51 3.27 -14.21
CA GLU A 190 2.89 3.49 -15.52
C GLU A 190 2.88 2.21 -16.38
N GLU A 191 3.96 1.42 -16.34
CA GLU A 191 4.04 0.12 -17.02
C GLU A 191 3.02 -0.85 -16.42
N TRP A 192 3.01 -0.97 -15.10
CA TRP A 192 2.07 -1.83 -14.38
C TRP A 192 0.61 -1.41 -14.61
N GLU A 193 0.30 -0.13 -14.57
CA GLU A 193 -1.06 0.39 -14.81
C GLU A 193 -1.53 0.10 -16.24
N ARG A 194 -0.65 0.22 -17.21
CA ARG A 194 -0.93 -0.11 -18.62
C ARG A 194 -1.27 -1.59 -18.78
N ASP A 195 -0.47 -2.47 -18.16
CA ASP A 195 -0.68 -3.91 -18.23
C ASP A 195 -1.97 -4.32 -17.48
N ALA A 196 -2.23 -3.75 -16.31
CA ALA A 196 -3.46 -3.96 -15.56
C ALA A 196 -4.70 -3.52 -16.35
N ARG A 197 -4.65 -2.37 -17.01
CA ARG A 197 -5.74 -1.86 -17.86
C ARG A 197 -5.94 -2.71 -19.11
N SER A 198 -4.87 -3.22 -19.72
CA SER A 198 -4.96 -4.15 -20.86
C SER A 198 -5.65 -5.43 -20.45
N LEU A 199 -5.21 -6.04 -19.36
CA LEU A 199 -5.83 -7.24 -18.79
C LEU A 199 -7.31 -7.02 -18.46
N CYS A 200 -7.63 -5.88 -17.87
CA CYS A 200 -9.00 -5.52 -17.53
C CYS A 200 -9.89 -5.44 -18.79
N LYS A 201 -9.40 -4.87 -19.89
CA LYS A 201 -10.13 -4.80 -21.17
C LYS A 201 -10.37 -6.18 -21.77
N ASP A 202 -9.35 -7.02 -21.75
CA ASP A 202 -9.39 -8.35 -22.36
C ASP A 202 -10.34 -9.30 -21.61
N ALA A 203 -10.47 -9.10 -20.29
CA ALA A 203 -11.33 -9.90 -19.41
C ALA A 203 -12.70 -9.27 -19.16
N ALA A 204 -12.96 -8.04 -19.61
CA ALA A 204 -14.19 -7.31 -19.32
C ALA A 204 -15.43 -8.03 -19.91
N PRO A 205 -16.52 -8.17 -19.14
CA PRO A 205 -17.80 -8.57 -19.68
C PRO A 205 -18.33 -7.55 -20.70
N ALA A 206 -19.17 -7.98 -21.64
CA ALA A 206 -19.76 -7.10 -22.64
C ALA A 206 -20.54 -5.91 -22.05
N GLU A 207 -21.17 -6.15 -20.89
CA GLU A 207 -21.90 -5.12 -20.15
C GLU A 207 -20.99 -4.12 -19.40
N GLY A 208 -19.71 -4.41 -19.23
CA GLY A 208 -18.74 -3.60 -18.51
C GLY A 208 -18.36 -4.16 -17.14
N ILE A 209 -17.36 -3.54 -16.52
CA ILE A 209 -16.78 -3.95 -15.25
C ILE A 209 -17.43 -3.29 -14.04
N VAL A 210 -17.23 -3.88 -12.87
CA VAL A 210 -17.56 -3.32 -11.56
C VAL A 210 -16.29 -2.80 -10.89
N VAL A 211 -16.24 -1.51 -10.59
CA VAL A 211 -15.08 -0.86 -9.97
C VAL A 211 -15.41 -0.42 -8.55
N ALA A 212 -14.61 -0.87 -7.58
CA ALA A 212 -14.63 -0.32 -6.23
C ALA A 212 -13.70 0.89 -6.14
N LEU A 213 -14.18 1.97 -5.54
CA LEU A 213 -13.42 3.21 -5.32
C LEU A 213 -13.25 3.44 -3.83
N ASP A 214 -12.03 3.79 -3.42
CA ASP A 214 -11.73 4.15 -2.04
C ASP A 214 -10.73 5.31 -2.00
N GLY A 215 -10.94 6.24 -1.05
CA GLY A 215 -10.11 7.41 -0.84
C GLY A 215 -9.29 7.32 0.44
N GLN A 216 -7.96 7.29 0.31
CA GLN A 216 -7.04 7.30 1.43
C GLN A 216 -6.45 8.69 1.64
N PHE A 217 -6.70 9.25 2.83
CA PHE A 217 -6.17 10.54 3.26
C PHE A 217 -4.88 10.37 4.07
N ASP A 218 -3.93 11.30 3.91
CA ASP A 218 -2.66 11.31 4.65
C ASP A 218 -2.80 11.66 6.13
N SER A 219 -3.91 12.30 6.52
CA SER A 219 -4.22 12.60 7.91
C SER A 219 -5.74 12.62 8.19
N PRO A 220 -6.19 12.25 9.40
CA PRO A 220 -7.59 12.28 9.79
C PRO A 220 -8.09 13.70 10.09
N GLY A 221 -9.42 13.85 10.25
CA GLY A 221 -10.03 15.05 10.84
C GLY A 221 -10.13 16.27 9.92
N HIS A 222 -10.28 16.09 8.63
CA HIS A 222 -10.41 17.16 7.62
C HIS A 222 -9.17 18.06 7.47
N CYS A 223 -8.01 17.62 7.98
CA CYS A 223 -6.73 18.34 7.91
C CYS A 223 -5.77 17.73 6.89
N ALA A 224 -6.24 16.79 6.06
CA ALA A 224 -5.42 16.12 5.07
C ALA A 224 -4.90 17.08 4.01
N THR A 225 -3.61 16.96 3.71
CA THR A 225 -2.97 17.68 2.62
C THR A 225 -3.11 16.93 1.31
N ASN A 226 -3.09 15.59 1.36
CA ASN A 226 -3.18 14.73 0.20
C ASN A 226 -4.26 13.66 0.38
N CYS A 227 -4.88 13.28 -0.74
CA CYS A 227 -5.79 12.15 -0.82
C CYS A 227 -5.44 11.32 -2.06
N LYS A 228 -5.27 10.02 -1.88
CA LYS A 228 -5.12 9.05 -2.97
C LYS A 228 -6.45 8.33 -3.16
N VAL A 229 -7.03 8.44 -4.35
CA VAL A 229 -8.22 7.67 -4.73
C VAL A 229 -7.81 6.54 -5.65
N THR A 230 -8.21 5.32 -5.30
CA THR A 230 -7.85 4.09 -6.00
C THR A 230 -9.08 3.45 -6.62
N ALA A 231 -8.96 2.99 -7.85
CA ALA A 231 -9.96 2.21 -8.57
C ALA A 231 -9.52 0.75 -8.64
N PHE A 232 -10.37 -0.15 -8.15
CA PHE A 232 -10.10 -1.59 -8.03
C PHE A 232 -11.14 -2.38 -8.83
N ASP A 233 -10.70 -3.22 -9.77
CA ASP A 233 -11.60 -4.14 -10.48
C ASP A 233 -12.03 -5.27 -9.54
N ALA A 234 -13.32 -5.38 -9.27
CA ALA A 234 -13.87 -6.33 -8.32
C ALA A 234 -13.75 -7.79 -8.80
N ALA A 235 -13.74 -8.03 -10.11
CA ALA A 235 -13.66 -9.37 -10.69
C ALA A 235 -12.22 -9.88 -10.75
N LEU A 236 -11.29 -9.08 -11.26
CA LEU A 236 -9.87 -9.43 -11.38
C LEU A 236 -9.11 -9.25 -10.07
N LYS A 237 -9.64 -8.49 -9.13
CA LYS A 237 -9.01 -8.15 -7.84
C LYS A 237 -7.67 -7.42 -8.00
N ILE A 238 -7.60 -6.52 -8.97
CA ILE A 238 -6.43 -5.67 -9.25
C ILE A 238 -6.80 -4.20 -9.21
N VAL A 239 -5.83 -3.34 -8.87
CA VAL A 239 -5.96 -1.90 -9.02
C VAL A 239 -5.82 -1.57 -10.51
N VAL A 240 -6.76 -0.82 -11.08
CA VAL A 240 -6.78 -0.43 -12.49
C VAL A 240 -6.52 1.06 -12.72
N GLY A 241 -6.44 1.82 -11.64
CA GLY A 241 -6.08 3.23 -11.67
C GLY A 241 -5.97 3.82 -10.27
N ALA A 242 -5.17 4.85 -10.14
CA ALA A 242 -5.09 5.65 -8.92
C ALA A 242 -4.77 7.10 -9.25
N VAL A 243 -5.36 8.02 -8.48
CA VAL A 243 -5.13 9.46 -8.59
C VAL A 243 -4.77 10.00 -7.21
N THR A 244 -3.71 10.80 -7.15
CA THR A 244 -3.34 11.52 -5.93
C THR A 244 -3.64 13.00 -6.10
N LEU A 245 -4.35 13.57 -5.15
CA LEU A 245 -4.77 14.98 -5.13
C LEU A 245 -4.18 15.67 -3.92
N CYS A 246 -3.77 16.92 -4.12
CA CYS A 246 -3.38 17.82 -3.04
C CYS A 246 -4.51 18.80 -2.72
N VAL A 247 -4.63 19.19 -1.46
CA VAL A 247 -5.64 20.17 -1.01
C VAL A 247 -5.51 21.52 -1.73
N SER A 248 -4.31 21.84 -2.26
CA SER A 248 -4.02 23.05 -3.06
C SER A 248 -4.35 22.92 -4.54
N ASP A 249 -4.77 21.76 -5.03
CA ASP A 249 -5.06 21.56 -6.44
C ASP A 249 -6.27 22.40 -6.89
N PRO A 250 -6.31 22.84 -8.16
CA PRO A 250 -7.40 23.62 -8.70
C PRO A 250 -8.76 22.92 -8.49
N GLY A 251 -9.74 23.67 -8.01
CA GLY A 251 -11.10 23.16 -7.76
C GLY A 251 -11.30 22.53 -6.37
N ILE A 252 -10.25 22.16 -5.64
CA ILE A 252 -10.35 21.65 -4.27
C ILE A 252 -10.61 22.77 -3.27
N GLU A 253 -10.13 24.00 -3.55
CA GLU A 253 -10.35 25.21 -2.75
C GLU A 253 -9.92 25.06 -1.27
N GLY A 254 -8.84 24.33 -1.00
CA GLY A 254 -8.35 24.15 0.35
C GLY A 254 -9.22 23.23 1.26
N LYS A 255 -10.21 22.53 0.68
CA LYS A 255 -11.14 21.66 1.43
C LYS A 255 -10.84 20.19 1.22
N SER A 256 -10.17 19.57 2.17
CA SER A 256 -9.77 18.16 2.06
C SER A 256 -10.94 17.21 1.77
N CYS A 257 -12.15 17.49 2.27
CA CYS A 257 -13.34 16.68 2.01
C CYS A 257 -13.77 16.62 0.53
N ARG A 258 -13.26 17.53 -0.32
CA ARG A 258 -13.55 17.53 -1.77
C ARG A 258 -12.61 16.61 -2.55
N MET A 259 -11.39 16.34 -2.03
CA MET A 259 -10.37 15.59 -2.76
C MET A 259 -10.88 14.22 -3.23
N GLU A 260 -11.56 13.47 -2.36
CA GLU A 260 -12.09 12.15 -2.73
C GLU A 260 -13.06 12.22 -3.91
N SER A 261 -13.98 13.20 -3.92
CA SER A 261 -14.96 13.33 -5.01
C SER A 261 -14.32 13.73 -6.34
N PHE A 262 -13.30 14.59 -6.30
CA PHE A 262 -12.53 14.95 -7.48
C PHE A 262 -11.68 13.79 -7.99
N GLY A 263 -11.04 13.06 -7.08
CA GLY A 263 -10.22 11.89 -7.44
C GLY A 263 -11.05 10.74 -8.00
N ALA A 264 -12.25 10.51 -7.46
CA ALA A 264 -13.19 9.53 -8.00
C ALA A 264 -13.62 9.87 -9.43
N GLU A 265 -13.91 11.13 -9.70
CA GLU A 265 -14.22 11.60 -11.05
C GLU A 265 -13.04 11.38 -11.99
N GLN A 266 -11.85 11.87 -11.61
CA GLN A 266 -10.65 11.78 -12.45
C GLN A 266 -10.25 10.34 -12.77
N VAL A 267 -10.26 9.44 -11.77
CA VAL A 267 -9.89 8.04 -12.01
C VAL A 267 -10.89 7.34 -12.91
N LEU A 268 -12.19 7.62 -12.77
CA LEU A 268 -13.21 7.06 -13.66
C LEU A 268 -13.08 7.60 -15.09
N GLU A 269 -12.83 8.91 -15.27
CA GLU A 269 -12.55 9.48 -16.60
C GLU A 269 -11.34 8.83 -17.25
N GLN A 270 -10.25 8.62 -16.51
CA GLN A 270 -9.05 7.93 -17.01
C GLN A 270 -9.36 6.50 -17.47
N LEU A 271 -10.23 5.78 -16.77
CA LEU A 271 -10.63 4.42 -17.17
C LEU A 271 -11.45 4.46 -18.47
N ILE A 272 -12.43 5.36 -18.56
CA ILE A 272 -13.24 5.53 -19.77
C ILE A 272 -12.38 5.99 -20.97
N ASP A 273 -11.49 6.96 -20.77
CA ASP A 273 -10.58 7.47 -21.82
C ASP A 273 -9.57 6.38 -22.25
N ALA A 274 -9.22 5.46 -21.34
CA ALA A 274 -8.45 4.26 -21.66
C ALA A 274 -9.27 3.20 -22.41
N GLY A 275 -10.57 3.38 -22.65
CA GLY A 275 -11.46 2.46 -23.35
C GLY A 275 -11.97 1.30 -22.48
N ILE A 276 -11.98 1.48 -21.18
CA ILE A 276 -12.55 0.50 -20.24
C ILE A 276 -14.02 0.88 -19.99
N ASN A 277 -14.94 -0.05 -20.30
CA ASN A 277 -16.36 0.14 -20.04
C ASN A 277 -16.64 -0.11 -18.55
N VAL A 278 -16.90 0.94 -17.78
CA VAL A 278 -17.29 0.84 -16.36
C VAL A 278 -18.81 0.84 -16.26
N LYS A 279 -19.41 -0.29 -15.91
CA LYS A 279 -20.86 -0.43 -15.71
C LYS A 279 -21.30 0.12 -14.36
N THR A 280 -20.57 -0.30 -13.31
CA THR A 280 -20.98 -0.05 -11.92
C THR A 280 -19.79 0.41 -11.11
N ARG A 281 -19.99 1.41 -10.27
CA ARG A 281 -19.04 1.80 -9.22
C ARG A 281 -19.58 1.44 -7.84
N VAL A 282 -18.70 0.96 -6.98
CA VAL A 282 -18.97 0.71 -5.56
C VAL A 282 -18.16 1.71 -4.73
N THR A 283 -18.82 2.51 -3.91
CA THR A 283 -18.18 3.53 -3.08
C THR A 283 -18.80 3.55 -1.68
N ASP A 284 -18.12 4.23 -0.77
CA ASP A 284 -18.72 4.70 0.47
C ASP A 284 -19.95 5.57 0.17
N SER A 285 -20.82 5.74 1.17
CA SER A 285 -22.01 6.60 1.04
C SER A 285 -21.62 8.10 0.98
N ASN A 286 -20.76 8.47 0.03
CA ASN A 286 -20.30 9.84 -0.16
C ASN A 286 -21.18 10.57 -1.20
N ALA A 287 -22.09 11.43 -0.72
CA ALA A 287 -23.02 12.17 -1.56
C ALA A 287 -22.31 13.12 -2.56
N MET A 288 -21.10 13.59 -2.25
CA MET A 288 -20.33 14.45 -3.16
C MET A 288 -19.81 13.67 -4.37
N VAL A 289 -19.36 12.42 -4.15
CA VAL A 289 -18.96 11.50 -5.23
C VAL A 289 -20.17 11.21 -6.11
N ASP A 290 -21.33 10.87 -5.51
CA ASP A 290 -22.56 10.58 -6.26
C ASP A 290 -23.03 11.76 -7.10
N LYS A 291 -22.97 12.98 -6.54
CA LYS A 291 -23.34 14.20 -7.25
C LYS A 291 -22.42 14.45 -8.43
N ARG A 292 -21.11 14.40 -8.23
CA ARG A 292 -20.10 14.73 -9.23
C ARG A 292 -20.13 13.75 -10.41
N VAL A 293 -20.21 12.44 -10.15
CA VAL A 293 -20.30 11.42 -11.21
C VAL A 293 -21.61 11.55 -12.00
N ARG A 294 -22.73 11.85 -11.34
CA ARG A 294 -24.03 12.05 -12.01
C ARG A 294 -24.05 13.29 -12.90
N GLU A 295 -23.38 14.38 -12.47
CA GLU A 295 -23.33 15.66 -13.22
C GLU A 295 -22.31 15.63 -14.36
N ASN A 296 -21.40 14.67 -14.39
CA ASN A 296 -20.42 14.50 -15.45
C ASN A 296 -21.00 13.68 -16.61
N PRO A 297 -21.16 14.27 -17.83
CA PRO A 297 -21.78 13.56 -18.96
C PRO A 297 -21.09 12.27 -19.38
N LYS A 298 -19.75 12.18 -19.20
CA LYS A 298 -18.99 10.96 -19.51
C LYS A 298 -19.28 9.82 -18.53
N LEU A 299 -19.67 10.15 -17.29
CA LEU A 299 -19.77 9.21 -16.19
C LEU A 299 -21.22 8.94 -15.74
N ALA A 300 -22.18 9.75 -16.22
CA ALA A 300 -23.58 9.69 -15.79
C ALA A 300 -24.27 8.34 -16.03
N HIS A 301 -23.73 7.53 -16.95
CA HIS A 301 -24.23 6.18 -17.25
C HIS A 301 -23.80 5.14 -16.21
N ILE A 302 -22.78 5.43 -15.38
CA ILE A 302 -22.21 4.49 -14.41
C ILE A 302 -23.18 4.33 -13.23
N GLU A 303 -23.64 3.10 -13.00
CA GLU A 303 -24.48 2.78 -11.86
C GLU A 303 -23.73 2.95 -10.55
N SER A 304 -24.41 3.53 -9.55
CA SER A 304 -23.86 3.67 -8.20
C SER A 304 -24.35 2.55 -7.30
N MET A 305 -23.42 1.84 -6.66
CA MET A 305 -23.66 0.93 -5.55
C MET A 305 -22.89 1.37 -4.31
N ARG A 306 -23.40 1.04 -3.14
CA ARG A 306 -22.77 1.37 -1.87
C ARG A 306 -22.00 0.17 -1.33
N ASP A 307 -20.84 0.42 -0.76
CA ASP A 307 -20.14 -0.60 -0.01
C ASP A 307 -20.99 -1.03 1.21
N PHE A 308 -21.30 -2.29 1.23
CA PHE A 308 -22.15 -2.88 2.25
C PHE A 308 -21.54 -2.77 3.66
N TRP A 309 -20.24 -2.85 3.80
CA TRP A 309 -19.56 -2.70 5.08
C TRP A 309 -19.81 -1.30 5.69
N HIS A 310 -19.81 -0.26 4.86
CA HIS A 310 -20.08 1.12 5.30
C HIS A 310 -21.56 1.34 5.65
N VAL A 311 -22.48 0.57 5.10
CA VAL A 311 -23.89 0.58 5.49
C VAL A 311 -24.12 0.04 6.91
N GLN A 312 -23.25 -0.85 7.39
CA GLN A 312 -23.40 -1.42 8.75
C GLN A 312 -23.11 -0.41 9.88
N LYS A 313 -22.20 0.57 9.68
CA LYS A 313 -21.81 1.52 10.72
C LYS A 313 -23.01 2.34 11.24
N PRO A 314 -23.81 3.03 10.40
CA PRO A 314 -25.01 3.72 10.83
C PRO A 314 -26.04 2.77 11.42
N LEU A 315 -26.25 1.58 10.83
CA LEU A 315 -27.17 0.58 11.38
C LEU A 315 -26.79 0.16 12.79
N ARG A 316 -25.50 -0.05 13.09
CA ARG A 316 -25.03 -0.38 14.43
C ARG A 316 -25.33 0.75 15.41
N ARG A 317 -25.15 2.00 15.00
CA ARG A 317 -25.44 3.17 15.85
C ARG A 317 -26.91 3.31 16.14
N GLU A 318 -27.76 3.19 15.14
CA GLU A 318 -29.22 3.22 15.29
C GLU A 318 -29.72 2.06 16.14
N TRP A 319 -29.26 0.84 15.90
CA TRP A 319 -29.57 -0.32 16.72
C TRP A 319 -29.24 -0.12 18.19
N SER A 320 -28.03 0.38 18.48
CA SER A 320 -27.58 0.67 19.85
C SER A 320 -28.41 1.77 20.50
N THR A 321 -28.83 2.79 19.76
CA THR A 321 -29.68 3.87 20.23
C THR A 321 -31.07 3.36 20.57
N ASN A 322 -31.70 2.61 19.66
CA ASN A 322 -33.02 2.03 19.86
C ASN A 322 -33.04 1.01 21.01
N MET A 323 -31.99 0.21 21.16
CA MET A 323 -31.83 -0.71 22.29
C MET A 323 -31.87 0.00 23.63
N LYS A 324 -31.19 1.16 23.74
CA LYS A 324 -31.19 1.99 24.96
C LYS A 324 -32.57 2.61 25.23
N LEU A 325 -33.18 3.19 24.19
CA LEU A 325 -34.53 3.81 24.28
C LEU A 325 -35.59 2.78 24.66
N ALA A 326 -35.55 1.58 24.11
CA ALA A 326 -36.50 0.51 24.38
C ALA A 326 -36.21 -0.25 25.69
N SER A 327 -35.12 0.07 26.40
CA SER A 327 -34.67 -0.65 27.61
C SER A 327 -34.60 -2.17 27.38
N CYS A 328 -34.22 -2.60 26.15
CA CYS A 328 -34.23 -3.99 25.74
C CYS A 328 -32.80 -4.50 25.45
N PRO A 329 -32.07 -4.97 26.49
CA PRO A 329 -30.68 -5.41 26.35
C PRO A 329 -30.53 -6.66 25.47
N THR A 330 -31.56 -7.47 25.32
CA THR A 330 -31.58 -8.68 24.49
C THR A 330 -31.41 -8.37 22.98
N LEU A 331 -31.75 -7.17 22.52
CA LEU A 331 -31.53 -6.77 21.13
C LEU A 331 -30.04 -6.75 20.75
N SER A 332 -29.13 -6.64 21.73
CA SER A 332 -27.67 -6.69 21.47
C SER A 332 -27.24 -8.04 20.88
N VAL A 333 -27.84 -9.13 21.32
CA VAL A 333 -27.55 -10.48 20.86
C VAL A 333 -27.96 -10.66 19.39
N TRP A 334 -29.07 -10.05 18.99
CA TRP A 334 -29.61 -10.17 17.65
C TRP A 334 -28.88 -9.36 16.59
N PHE A 335 -28.13 -8.34 16.97
CA PHE A 335 -27.45 -7.45 16.00
C PHE A 335 -26.49 -8.22 15.09
N LYS A 336 -25.69 -9.14 15.67
CA LYS A 336 -24.76 -9.96 14.85
C LYS A 336 -25.52 -10.87 13.88
N SER A 337 -26.59 -11.49 14.35
CA SER A 337 -27.44 -12.35 13.50
C SER A 337 -28.11 -11.54 12.39
N PHE A 338 -28.58 -10.33 12.69
CA PHE A 338 -29.15 -9.42 11.71
C PHE A 338 -28.13 -9.04 10.62
N VAL A 339 -26.91 -8.66 11.01
CA VAL A 339 -25.84 -8.34 10.05
C VAL A 339 -25.52 -9.55 9.16
N ASN A 340 -25.38 -10.74 9.75
CA ASN A 340 -25.15 -11.97 8.96
C ASN A 340 -26.30 -12.25 7.99
N HIS A 341 -27.54 -12.03 8.42
CA HIS A 341 -28.71 -12.16 7.55
C HIS A 341 -28.68 -11.17 6.38
N LEU A 342 -28.27 -9.92 6.63
CA LEU A 342 -28.12 -8.93 5.56
C LEU A 342 -27.01 -9.34 4.55
N TYR A 343 -25.89 -9.91 5.00
CA TYR A 343 -24.87 -10.46 4.10
C TYR A 343 -25.41 -11.62 3.27
N PHE A 344 -26.15 -12.52 3.89
CA PHE A 344 -26.81 -13.62 3.19
C PHE A 344 -27.75 -13.10 2.10
N VAL A 345 -28.59 -12.13 2.43
CA VAL A 345 -29.53 -11.55 1.46
C VAL A 345 -28.79 -10.88 0.29
N ASN A 346 -27.77 -10.09 0.61
CA ASN A 346 -26.96 -9.42 -0.43
C ASN A 346 -26.24 -10.42 -1.36
N ALA A 347 -25.72 -11.52 -0.82
CA ALA A 347 -25.09 -12.56 -1.62
C ALA A 347 -26.10 -13.35 -2.46
N ARG A 348 -27.31 -13.58 -1.94
CA ARG A 348 -28.35 -14.39 -2.59
C ARG A 348 -29.06 -13.62 -3.71
N PHE A 349 -29.21 -12.30 -3.58
CA PHE A 349 -29.95 -11.42 -4.47
C PHE A 349 -29.06 -10.28 -5.00
N PRO A 350 -28.05 -10.58 -5.82
CA PRO A 350 -27.07 -9.56 -6.25
C PRO A 350 -27.63 -8.64 -7.34
N LYS A 351 -28.74 -9.02 -8.01
CA LYS A 351 -29.28 -8.27 -9.13
C LYS A 351 -30.28 -7.21 -8.67
N ARG A 352 -30.29 -6.07 -9.39
CA ARG A 352 -31.23 -4.97 -9.11
C ARG A 352 -32.69 -5.38 -9.23
N GLU A 353 -32.98 -6.25 -10.17
CA GLU A 353 -34.35 -6.82 -10.39
C GLU A 353 -34.86 -7.64 -9.19
N ASP A 354 -33.97 -8.27 -8.43
CA ASP A 354 -34.30 -9.06 -7.24
C ASP A 354 -34.56 -8.19 -6.01
N ARG A 355 -34.45 -6.86 -6.10
CA ARG A 355 -34.62 -5.95 -4.96
C ARG A 355 -35.91 -6.12 -4.17
N PRO A 356 -37.09 -6.32 -4.79
CA PRO A 356 -38.32 -6.57 -4.02
C PRO A 356 -38.21 -7.84 -3.15
N LEU A 357 -37.67 -8.91 -3.73
CA LEU A 357 -37.48 -10.19 -3.04
C LEU A 357 -36.39 -10.08 -1.94
N ALA A 358 -35.31 -9.36 -2.22
CA ALA A 358 -34.28 -9.07 -1.23
C ALA A 358 -34.83 -8.32 0.00
N LEU A 359 -35.69 -7.32 -0.23
CA LEU A 359 -36.34 -6.58 0.86
C LEU A 359 -37.27 -7.47 1.67
N GLU A 360 -37.95 -8.39 1.03
CA GLU A 360 -38.77 -9.39 1.70
C GLU A 360 -37.94 -10.28 2.63
N HIS A 361 -36.80 -10.78 2.12
CA HIS A 361 -35.88 -11.56 2.92
C HIS A 361 -35.28 -10.76 4.08
N VAL A 362 -34.96 -9.50 3.91
CA VAL A 362 -34.50 -8.64 5.04
C VAL A 362 -35.56 -8.55 6.12
N ARG A 363 -36.84 -8.34 5.74
CA ARG A 363 -37.97 -8.25 6.67
C ARG A 363 -38.25 -9.57 7.38
N SER A 364 -38.01 -10.70 6.72
CA SER A 364 -38.17 -12.03 7.29
C SER A 364 -37.35 -12.28 8.57
N PHE A 365 -36.30 -11.50 8.78
CA PHE A 365 -35.50 -11.57 9.99
C PHE A 365 -36.34 -11.43 11.27
N VAL A 366 -37.33 -10.55 11.29
CA VAL A 366 -38.23 -10.35 12.42
C VAL A 366 -39.01 -11.61 12.72
N HIS A 367 -39.47 -12.35 11.69
CA HIS A 367 -40.17 -13.63 11.87
C HIS A 367 -39.25 -14.69 12.45
N HIS A 368 -37.99 -14.79 11.97
CA HIS A 368 -36.99 -15.69 12.54
C HIS A 368 -36.74 -15.41 14.04
N CYS A 369 -36.66 -14.15 14.43
CA CYS A 369 -36.51 -13.79 15.85
C CYS A 369 -37.67 -14.24 16.73
N THR A 370 -38.87 -14.38 16.18
CA THR A 370 -40.05 -14.84 16.88
C THR A 370 -40.33 -16.34 16.73
N GLY A 371 -39.38 -17.09 16.14
CA GLY A 371 -39.50 -18.54 15.91
C GLY A 371 -40.46 -18.93 14.79
N ARG A 372 -40.88 -18.00 13.96
CA ARG A 372 -41.72 -18.28 12.78
C ARG A 372 -40.81 -18.54 11.58
N HIS A 373 -40.93 -19.72 10.98
CA HIS A 373 -40.15 -20.15 9.81
C HIS A 373 -40.98 -20.25 8.53
N GLU A 374 -42.30 -20.13 8.64
CA GLU A 374 -43.22 -20.09 7.52
C GLU A 374 -44.10 -18.85 7.62
N TRP A 375 -44.22 -18.10 6.55
CA TRP A 375 -45.08 -16.91 6.45
C TRP A 375 -45.59 -16.77 5.01
N SER A 376 -46.83 -16.28 4.88
CA SER A 376 -47.38 -15.88 3.59
C SER A 376 -47.01 -14.43 3.32
N ASN A 377 -46.50 -14.17 2.16
CA ASN A 377 -45.79 -12.95 1.76
C ASN A 377 -46.67 -11.73 1.43
N VAL A 378 -47.98 -11.81 1.52
CA VAL A 378 -48.84 -10.84 0.86
C VAL A 378 -49.15 -9.62 1.68
N ASP A 379 -49.08 -9.65 3.00
CA ASP A 379 -49.54 -8.55 3.88
C ASP A 379 -48.45 -7.75 4.59
N LEU A 380 -47.20 -8.14 4.47
CA LEU A 380 -46.07 -7.47 5.16
C LEU A 380 -45.58 -6.19 4.48
N TYR A 381 -46.07 -5.90 3.27
CA TYR A 381 -45.59 -4.81 2.42
C TYR A 381 -46.58 -3.67 2.25
N LYS A 382 -47.67 -3.69 2.97
CA LYS A 382 -48.66 -2.60 2.97
C LYS A 382 -48.56 -1.72 4.19
N VAL A 383 -47.31 -1.26 4.50
CA VAL A 383 -47.15 -0.18 5.46
C VAL A 383 -46.27 0.91 4.83
#